data_03328535eb3b1555a9ea0d704ff2d387
#
_entry.id   03328535eb3b1555a9ea0d704ff2d387
#
_cell.length_a   1.000
_cell.length_b   1.000
_cell.length_c   1.000
_cell.angle_alpha   90.00
_cell.angle_beta   90.00
_cell.angle_gamma   90.00
#
_symmetry.space_group_name_H-M   'P 1'
#
loop_
_entity.id
_entity.type
_entity.pdbx_description
1 polymer ?
#
loop_
_entity_poly.entity_id
_entity_poly.type
_entity_poly.pdbx_seq_one_letter_code
_entity_poly.pdbx_strand_id
1 'polypeptide(L)'
;MTESSAAPGAAVPESGAPSGSAVPAGGGEPVLMSLQPPARRNLTDGLFREPGPIPPGIRALGPEIPDAELADLIGTVVHTADGFIARAEHAGRALAILAATAAALCGEDVRRALATPDIAFLTGLNPQAVEAVRGVLLWIEAANPAELTAGLAALLRRGGEGSATAG
;
A
#
# COMPACT_ATOMS: atom_id res chain seq x y z
N MET A 1 -7.62 19.07 -63.54
CA MET A 1 -6.60 18.97 -64.62
C MET A 1 -5.56 18.07 -64.04
N THR A 2 -5.62 16.99 -64.52
CA THR A 2 -4.86 15.97 -65.29
C THR A 2 -4.15 15.03 -64.32
N GLU A 3 -4.61 13.83 -64.16
CA GLU A 3 -4.32 12.61 -64.98
C GLU A 3 -2.81 12.27 -64.88
N SER A 4 -2.35 11.12 -64.65
CA SER A 4 -2.77 9.78 -65.05
C SER A 4 -1.57 8.86 -64.90
N SER A 5 -1.86 7.64 -64.64
CA SER A 5 -1.36 6.44 -65.34
C SER A 5 -0.08 5.81 -64.82
N ALA A 6 0.07 4.63 -64.53
CA ALA A 6 -0.28 3.32 -65.00
C ALA A 6 0.71 2.31 -64.36
N ALA A 7 0.23 1.16 -64.00
CA ALA A 7 1.00 -0.07 -63.83
C ALA A 7 1.38 -0.61 -65.25
N PRO A 8 2.08 -1.72 -65.45
CA PRO A 8 2.14 -2.97 -64.73
C PRO A 8 3.52 -3.69 -64.83
N GLY A 9 3.62 -4.86 -64.24
CA GLY A 9 4.73 -5.74 -64.53
C GLY A 9 4.83 -6.94 -63.58
N ALA A 10 4.22 -8.00 -63.97
CA ALA A 10 4.30 -9.34 -63.41
C ALA A 10 5.73 -9.94 -63.52
N ALA A 11 6.04 -10.79 -62.59
CA ALA A 11 6.73 -12.06 -62.83
C ALA A 11 6.81 -12.88 -61.52
N VAL A 12 6.12 -13.98 -61.49
CA VAL A 12 6.42 -15.14 -60.65
C VAL A 12 7.51 -15.94 -61.34
N PRO A 13 8.44 -16.57 -60.60
CA PRO A 13 8.51 -18.00 -60.74
C PRO A 13 8.63 -18.76 -59.39
N GLU A 14 7.91 -19.77 -59.39
CA GLU A 14 7.92 -21.04 -58.73
C GLU A 14 9.18 -21.64 -58.18
N SER A 15 8.92 -22.50 -57.20
CA SER A 15 9.62 -23.76 -56.92
C SER A 15 10.94 -23.72 -56.15
N GLY A 16 10.85 -24.24 -54.97
CA GLY A 16 12.02 -24.66 -54.20
C GLY A 16 11.70 -25.14 -52.81
N ALA A 17 10.89 -26.18 -52.66
CA ALA A 17 11.10 -27.05 -51.51
C ALA A 17 12.30 -27.91 -51.78
N PRO A 18 13.20 -28.10 -50.79
CA PRO A 18 13.12 -29.34 -50.09
C PRO A 18 13.59 -29.31 -48.63
N SER A 19 13.07 -30.29 -47.96
CA SER A 19 13.76 -31.11 -46.97
C SER A 19 14.19 -30.53 -45.60
N GLY A 20 13.46 -30.93 -44.62
CA GLY A 20 14.02 -31.64 -43.50
C GLY A 20 15.12 -30.94 -42.71
N SER A 21 14.70 -30.26 -41.66
CA SER A 21 15.58 -30.17 -40.51
C SER A 21 14.76 -30.31 -39.26
N ALA A 22 15.14 -31.34 -38.55
CA ALA A 22 14.66 -31.78 -37.26
C ALA A 22 14.40 -30.59 -36.33
N VAL A 23 13.17 -30.50 -35.84
CA VAL A 23 12.84 -29.76 -34.66
C VAL A 23 13.58 -30.41 -33.51
N PRO A 24 14.52 -29.77 -32.83
CA PRO A 24 14.96 -30.28 -31.55
C PRO A 24 13.77 -30.19 -30.62
N ALA A 25 13.28 -31.35 -30.20
CA ALA A 25 12.42 -31.47 -29.04
C ALA A 25 13.20 -30.95 -27.81
N GLY A 26 13.24 -29.65 -27.67
CA GLY A 26 13.64 -29.01 -26.44
C GLY A 26 12.49 -29.23 -25.46
N GLY A 27 12.60 -30.27 -24.68
CA GLY A 27 11.80 -30.44 -23.46
C GLY A 27 12.10 -29.27 -22.55
N GLY A 28 11.37 -28.17 -22.73
CA GLY A 28 11.27 -27.11 -21.76
C GLY A 28 10.49 -27.68 -20.58
N GLU A 29 11.19 -28.11 -19.56
CA GLU A 29 10.56 -28.35 -18.28
C GLU A 29 9.80 -27.09 -17.91
N PRO A 30 8.51 -27.20 -17.51
CA PRO A 30 7.77 -26.05 -17.04
C PRO A 30 8.53 -25.50 -15.84
N VAL A 31 9.13 -24.33 -16.01
CA VAL A 31 9.69 -23.57 -14.89
C VAL A 31 8.50 -23.19 -14.03
N LEU A 32 8.25 -23.97 -13.00
CA LEU A 32 7.31 -23.61 -11.94
C LEU A 32 7.89 -22.35 -11.29
N MET A 33 7.48 -21.19 -11.80
CA MET A 33 7.66 -19.94 -11.06
C MET A 33 6.89 -20.13 -9.75
N SER A 34 7.64 -20.37 -8.68
CA SER A 34 7.12 -20.33 -7.32
C SER A 34 6.61 -18.90 -7.11
N LEU A 35 5.32 -18.71 -7.23
CA LEU A 35 4.63 -17.50 -6.80
C LEU A 35 4.73 -17.47 -5.28
N GLN A 36 5.88 -17.06 -4.78
CA GLN A 36 6.05 -16.78 -3.38
C GLN A 36 5.09 -15.62 -3.08
N PRO A 37 4.07 -15.84 -2.22
CA PRO A 37 3.18 -14.74 -1.87
C PRO A 37 4.06 -13.60 -1.34
N PRO A 38 3.79 -12.35 -1.72
CA PRO A 38 4.56 -11.21 -1.22
C PRO A 38 4.61 -11.28 0.30
N ALA A 39 5.80 -11.06 0.86
CA ALA A 39 5.99 -11.06 2.31
C ALA A 39 4.92 -10.18 2.92
N ARG A 40 4.13 -10.74 3.84
CA ARG A 40 3.02 -10.02 4.48
C ARG A 40 3.61 -8.81 5.19
N ARG A 41 3.24 -7.63 4.74
CA ARG A 41 3.66 -6.39 5.39
C ARG A 41 2.92 -6.28 6.72
N ASN A 42 3.66 -6.02 7.79
CA ASN A 42 3.04 -5.69 9.07
C ASN A 42 2.56 -4.23 9.07
N LEU A 43 1.62 -3.92 9.93
CA LEU A 43 1.05 -2.58 10.03
C LEU A 43 2.11 -1.49 10.28
N THR A 44 3.19 -1.85 10.96
CA THR A 44 4.27 -0.93 11.39
C THR A 44 5.50 -0.95 10.49
N ASP A 45 5.61 -1.90 9.56
CA ASP A 45 6.82 -2.05 8.73
C ASP A 45 7.03 -0.83 7.82
N GLY A 46 8.16 -0.12 8.01
CA GLY A 46 8.49 1.07 7.25
C GLY A 46 7.46 2.20 7.36
N LEU A 47 6.67 2.21 8.45
CA LEU A 47 5.68 3.25 8.69
C LEU A 47 6.32 4.58 9.06
N PHE A 48 7.40 4.57 9.82
CA PHE A 48 8.05 5.77 10.31
C PHE A 48 9.23 6.18 9.44
N ARG A 49 9.33 7.47 9.17
CA ARG A 49 10.45 8.09 8.43
C ARG A 49 10.85 9.40 9.07
N GLU A 50 12.09 9.80 8.84
CA GLU A 50 12.51 11.16 9.16
C GLU A 50 11.76 12.17 8.28
N PRO A 51 11.54 13.41 8.76
CA PRO A 51 10.97 14.47 7.97
C PRO A 51 11.77 14.72 6.68
N GLY A 52 11.08 14.77 5.56
CA GLY A 52 11.71 14.91 4.26
C GLY A 52 10.83 15.64 3.24
N PRO A 53 11.28 15.73 1.99
CA PRO A 53 10.49 16.33 0.94
C PRO A 53 9.21 15.54 0.70
N ILE A 54 8.09 16.26 0.65
CA ILE A 54 6.76 15.68 0.41
C ILE A 54 6.53 15.61 -1.09
N PRO A 55 6.13 14.45 -1.62
CA PRO A 55 5.80 14.34 -3.04
C PRO A 55 4.65 15.29 -3.43
N PRO A 56 4.68 15.87 -4.64
CA PRO A 56 3.60 16.74 -5.10
C PRO A 56 2.27 15.98 -5.14
N GLY A 57 1.21 16.64 -4.68
CA GLY A 57 -0.13 16.07 -4.62
C GLY A 57 -0.43 15.27 -3.35
N ILE A 58 0.55 14.93 -2.53
CA ILE A 58 0.33 14.23 -1.26
C ILE A 58 0.08 15.25 -0.15
N ARG A 59 -0.97 15.01 0.63
CA ARG A 59 -1.32 15.84 1.78
C ARG A 59 -0.47 15.44 2.99
N ALA A 60 0.20 16.40 3.59
CA ALA A 60 0.94 16.21 4.84
C ALA A 60 0.22 16.91 6.00
N LEU A 61 0.10 16.20 7.11
CA LEU A 61 -0.55 16.64 8.33
C LEU A 61 0.48 16.94 9.41
N GLY A 62 0.43 18.16 9.93
CA GLY A 62 1.30 18.56 11.03
C GLY A 62 0.98 17.84 12.35
N PRO A 63 1.92 17.86 13.32
CA PRO A 63 1.71 17.23 14.61
C PRO A 63 0.63 17.91 15.46
N GLU A 64 0.47 19.22 15.27
CA GLU A 64 -0.45 20.07 16.02
C GLU A 64 -1.89 20.10 15.48
N ILE A 65 -2.20 19.29 14.45
CA ILE A 65 -3.55 19.27 13.89
C ILE A 65 -4.56 18.81 14.96
N PRO A 66 -5.66 19.55 15.18
CA PRO A 66 -6.70 19.16 16.11
C PRO A 66 -7.38 17.87 15.69
N ASP A 67 -7.78 17.03 16.68
CA ASP A 67 -8.41 15.74 16.41
C ASP A 67 -9.67 15.82 15.55
N ALA A 68 -10.46 16.88 15.71
CA ALA A 68 -11.66 17.08 14.90
C ALA A 68 -11.33 17.28 13.42
N GLU A 69 -10.33 18.13 13.14
CA GLU A 69 -9.87 18.41 11.78
C GLU A 69 -9.18 17.18 11.17
N LEU A 70 -8.38 16.48 11.97
CA LEU A 70 -7.75 15.23 11.56
C LEU A 70 -8.80 14.16 11.20
N ALA A 71 -9.86 14.01 12.01
CA ALA A 71 -10.93 13.08 11.74
C ALA A 71 -11.67 13.39 10.44
N ASP A 72 -12.02 14.65 10.22
CA ASP A 72 -12.72 15.08 9.00
C ASP A 72 -11.85 14.88 7.75
N LEU A 73 -10.54 15.08 7.88
CA LEU A 73 -9.58 14.89 6.80
C LEU A 73 -9.41 13.39 6.49
N ILE A 74 -9.19 12.53 7.51
CA ILE A 74 -9.08 11.08 7.31
C ILE A 74 -10.36 10.56 6.66
N GLY A 75 -11.54 10.97 7.17
CA GLY A 75 -12.83 10.58 6.59
C GLY A 75 -12.98 10.99 5.12
N THR A 76 -12.32 12.06 4.69
CA THR A 76 -12.31 12.48 3.28
C THR A 76 -11.33 11.68 2.44
N VAL A 77 -10.09 11.53 2.95
CA VAL A 77 -8.99 10.92 2.18
C VAL A 77 -9.23 9.43 1.90
N VAL A 78 -9.87 8.69 2.80
CA VAL A 78 -10.15 7.25 2.58
C VAL A 78 -11.06 6.98 1.38
N HIS A 79 -11.75 8.01 0.87
CA HIS A 79 -12.60 7.93 -0.33
C HIS A 79 -11.90 8.45 -1.59
N THR A 80 -10.65 8.87 -1.50
CA THR A 80 -9.85 9.31 -2.63
C THR A 80 -8.79 8.27 -2.98
N ALA A 81 -8.22 8.38 -4.18
CA ALA A 81 -7.09 7.53 -4.57
C ALA A 81 -5.76 8.00 -3.96
N ASP A 82 -5.77 9.18 -3.32
CA ASP A 82 -4.59 9.80 -2.77
C ASP A 82 -4.40 9.36 -1.32
N GLY A 83 -3.18 9.03 -0.95
CA GLY A 83 -2.82 8.80 0.44
C GLY A 83 -2.44 10.10 1.15
N PHE A 84 -2.15 10.00 2.45
CA PHE A 84 -1.64 11.13 3.23
C PHE A 84 -0.41 10.72 4.04
N ILE A 85 0.32 11.74 4.47
CA ILE A 85 1.44 11.65 5.38
C ILE A 85 1.02 12.34 6.67
N ALA A 86 1.30 11.73 7.80
CA ALA A 86 1.09 12.36 9.09
C ALA A 86 2.43 12.61 9.78
N ARG A 87 2.42 13.50 10.77
CA ARG A 87 3.55 13.71 11.66
C ARG A 87 3.14 13.36 13.08
N ALA A 88 4.00 12.62 13.79
CA ALA A 88 3.76 12.26 15.17
C ALA A 88 5.04 12.43 16.00
N GLU A 89 4.89 13.00 17.20
CA GLU A 89 5.98 13.21 18.14
C GLU A 89 6.13 12.02 19.11
N HIS A 90 5.08 11.26 19.33
CA HIS A 90 5.08 10.11 20.23
C HIS A 90 4.23 8.95 19.73
N ALA A 91 4.53 7.74 20.21
CA ALA A 91 3.89 6.50 19.77
C ALA A 91 2.36 6.46 19.99
N GLY A 92 1.86 7.12 21.04
CA GLY A 92 0.42 7.22 21.28
C GLY A 92 -0.31 7.98 20.17
N ARG A 93 0.26 9.09 19.67
CA ARG A 93 -0.31 9.83 18.53
C ARG A 93 -0.29 9.00 17.26
N ALA A 94 0.83 8.31 16.99
CA ALA A 94 0.93 7.41 15.85
C ALA A 94 -0.11 6.28 15.90
N LEU A 95 -0.33 5.69 17.09
CA LEU A 95 -1.36 4.69 17.32
C LEU A 95 -2.77 5.23 17.04
N ALA A 96 -3.07 6.45 17.52
CA ALA A 96 -4.35 7.10 17.30
C ALA A 96 -4.62 7.34 15.79
N ILE A 97 -3.62 7.81 15.05
CA ILE A 97 -3.71 8.02 13.60
C ILE A 97 -3.95 6.71 12.85
N LEU A 98 -3.24 5.64 13.22
CA LEU A 98 -3.44 4.30 12.66
C LEU A 98 -4.85 3.78 12.92
N ALA A 99 -5.32 3.89 14.18
CA ALA A 99 -6.65 3.45 14.58
C ALA A 99 -7.74 4.22 13.84
N ALA A 100 -7.58 5.54 13.72
CA ALA A 100 -8.50 6.40 13.00
C ALA A 100 -8.56 6.05 11.50
N THR A 101 -7.41 5.79 10.88
CA THR A 101 -7.35 5.40 9.46
C THR A 101 -8.02 4.04 9.24
N ALA A 102 -7.77 3.07 10.12
CA ALA A 102 -8.42 1.76 10.05
C ALA A 102 -9.93 1.86 10.28
N ALA A 103 -10.37 2.66 11.26
CA ALA A 103 -11.77 2.92 11.54
C ALA A 103 -12.50 3.53 10.35
N ALA A 104 -11.89 4.55 9.71
CA ALA A 104 -12.46 5.21 8.54
C ALA A 104 -12.65 4.24 7.36
N LEU A 105 -11.68 3.35 7.11
CA LEU A 105 -11.77 2.32 6.07
C LEU A 105 -12.84 1.27 6.35
N CYS A 106 -13.15 1.03 7.62
CA CYS A 106 -14.21 0.10 8.05
C CYS A 106 -15.57 0.77 8.23
N GLY A 107 -15.68 2.09 8.06
CA GLY A 107 -16.92 2.84 8.30
C GLY A 107 -17.25 3.03 9.79
N GLU A 108 -16.25 2.89 10.66
CA GLU A 108 -16.35 3.07 12.10
C GLU A 108 -16.14 4.55 12.51
N ASP A 109 -16.39 4.88 13.77
CA ASP A 109 -16.25 6.24 14.28
C ASP A 109 -14.78 6.64 14.42
N VAL A 110 -14.34 7.50 13.49
CA VAL A 110 -12.95 8.01 13.39
C VAL A 110 -12.58 8.83 14.63
N ARG A 111 -13.50 9.66 15.15
CA ARG A 111 -13.23 10.51 16.31
C ARG A 111 -13.05 9.69 17.57
N ARG A 112 -13.88 8.66 17.72
CA ARG A 112 -13.73 7.70 18.81
C ARG A 112 -12.41 6.96 18.73
N ALA A 113 -12.02 6.50 17.53
CA ALA A 113 -10.77 5.79 17.32
C ALA A 113 -9.53 6.67 17.61
N LEU A 114 -9.59 7.98 17.31
CA LEU A 114 -8.55 8.95 17.70
C LEU A 114 -8.42 9.08 19.21
N ALA A 115 -9.55 9.20 19.93
CA ALA A 115 -9.56 9.40 21.36
C ALA A 115 -9.23 8.10 22.14
N THR A 116 -9.69 6.96 21.64
CA THR A 116 -9.54 5.67 22.29
C THR A 116 -9.22 4.58 21.25
N PRO A 117 -7.94 4.45 20.86
CA PRO A 117 -7.51 3.45 19.89
C PRO A 117 -7.82 2.02 20.35
N ASP A 118 -8.50 1.26 19.52
CA ASP A 118 -8.75 -0.17 19.75
C ASP A 118 -7.57 -0.99 19.25
N ILE A 119 -6.70 -1.39 20.20
CA ILE A 119 -5.49 -2.16 19.90
C ILE A 119 -5.84 -3.58 19.46
N ALA A 120 -6.87 -4.19 20.06
CA ALA A 120 -7.29 -5.54 19.70
C ALA A 120 -7.78 -5.59 18.24
N PHE A 121 -8.56 -4.60 17.84
CA PHE A 121 -8.97 -4.42 16.46
C PHE A 121 -7.77 -4.27 15.51
N LEU A 122 -6.81 -3.39 15.83
CA LEU A 122 -5.62 -3.16 15.00
C LEU A 122 -4.74 -4.41 14.84
N THR A 123 -4.56 -5.17 15.92
CA THR A 123 -3.75 -6.40 15.89
C THR A 123 -4.48 -7.57 15.20
N GLY A 124 -5.81 -7.52 15.15
CA GLY A 124 -6.67 -8.48 14.45
C GLY A 124 -6.87 -8.20 12.97
N LEU A 125 -6.33 -7.12 12.42
CA LEU A 125 -6.48 -6.79 11.01
C LEU A 125 -5.90 -7.89 10.11
N ASN A 126 -6.69 -8.32 9.13
CA ASN A 126 -6.21 -9.23 8.11
C ASN A 126 -5.21 -8.55 7.15
N PRO A 127 -4.41 -9.30 6.38
CA PRO A 127 -3.40 -8.72 5.49
C PRO A 127 -3.95 -7.72 4.47
N GLN A 128 -5.16 -7.92 3.97
CA GLN A 128 -5.78 -6.99 3.02
C GLN A 128 -6.14 -5.66 3.68
N ALA A 129 -6.65 -5.72 4.92
CA ALA A 129 -6.94 -4.52 5.70
C ALA A 129 -5.65 -3.75 6.05
N VAL A 130 -4.57 -4.45 6.39
CA VAL A 130 -3.25 -3.83 6.60
C VAL A 130 -2.78 -3.11 5.34
N GLU A 131 -2.87 -3.74 4.18
CA GLU A 131 -2.50 -3.10 2.91
C GLU A 131 -3.40 -1.89 2.58
N ALA A 132 -4.71 -1.97 2.87
CA ALA A 132 -5.61 -0.83 2.69
C ALA A 132 -5.22 0.35 3.58
N VAL A 133 -4.97 0.12 4.87
CA VAL A 133 -4.50 1.15 5.81
C VAL A 133 -3.18 1.76 5.32
N ARG A 134 -2.24 0.92 4.87
CA ARG A 134 -0.93 1.34 4.36
C ARG A 134 -0.99 2.02 2.99
N GLY A 135 -2.06 1.82 2.24
CA GLY A 135 -2.33 2.51 0.99
C GLY A 135 -2.82 3.94 1.22
N VAL A 136 -3.54 4.18 2.31
CA VAL A 136 -4.06 5.51 2.68
C VAL A 136 -3.08 6.28 3.56
N LEU A 137 -2.59 5.67 4.65
CA LEU A 137 -1.53 6.25 5.48
C LEU A 137 -0.17 5.79 4.95
N LEU A 138 0.45 6.64 4.12
CA LEU A 138 1.69 6.30 3.41
C LEU A 138 2.86 6.12 4.37
N TRP A 139 3.08 7.11 5.25
CA TRP A 139 4.06 7.05 6.35
C TRP A 139 3.76 8.11 7.41
N ILE A 140 4.40 7.96 8.54
CA ILE A 140 4.39 8.95 9.63
C ILE A 140 5.81 9.52 9.76
N GLU A 141 5.92 10.84 9.65
CA GLU A 141 7.16 11.53 9.92
C GLU A 141 7.39 11.66 11.42
N ALA A 142 8.60 11.37 11.84
CA ALA A 142 9.04 11.42 13.22
C ALA A 142 10.49 11.89 13.31
N ALA A 143 10.80 12.69 14.32
CA ALA A 143 12.18 13.10 14.61
C ALA A 143 13.09 11.91 14.98
N ASN A 144 12.52 10.89 15.61
CA ASN A 144 13.21 9.64 15.93
C ASN A 144 12.35 8.42 15.53
N PRO A 145 12.42 7.97 14.25
CA PRO A 145 11.62 6.86 13.73
C PRO A 145 11.80 5.56 14.49
N ALA A 146 13.02 5.27 14.94
CA ALA A 146 13.34 4.04 15.66
C ALA A 146 12.64 3.98 17.03
N GLU A 147 12.63 5.09 17.75
CA GLU A 147 11.96 5.20 19.05
C GLU A 147 10.44 5.05 18.92
N LEU A 148 9.84 5.73 17.93
CA LEU A 148 8.41 5.61 17.67
C LEU A 148 8.03 4.19 17.24
N THR A 149 8.84 3.54 16.42
CA THR A 149 8.63 2.14 16.03
C THR A 149 8.63 1.21 17.25
N ALA A 150 9.62 1.36 18.13
CA ALA A 150 9.71 0.56 19.35
C ALA A 150 8.54 0.85 20.31
N GLY A 151 8.20 2.14 20.48
CA GLY A 151 7.08 2.58 21.31
C GLY A 151 5.74 2.04 20.82
N LEU A 152 5.47 2.15 19.52
CA LEU A 152 4.24 1.62 18.90
C LEU A 152 4.16 0.10 19.02
N ALA A 153 5.25 -0.62 18.75
CA ALA A 153 5.30 -2.07 18.93
C ALA A 153 5.05 -2.50 20.39
N ALA A 154 5.52 -1.71 21.36
CA ALA A 154 5.25 -1.96 22.78
C ALA A 154 3.77 -1.74 23.14
N LEU A 155 3.11 -0.72 22.57
CA LEU A 155 1.68 -0.46 22.77
C LEU A 155 0.82 -1.59 22.17
N LEU A 156 1.13 -2.00 20.94
CA LEU A 156 0.40 -3.07 20.26
C LEU A 156 0.50 -4.42 21.02
N ARG A 157 1.66 -4.76 21.56
CA ARG A 157 1.82 -5.98 22.38
C ARG A 157 0.97 -5.94 23.66
N ARG A 158 0.98 -4.83 24.39
CA ARG A 158 0.21 -4.70 25.64
C ARG A 158 -1.28 -4.86 25.44
N GLY A 159 -1.81 -4.32 24.34
CA GLY A 159 -3.23 -4.45 24.03
C GLY A 159 -3.65 -5.86 23.62
N GLY A 160 -2.75 -6.62 22.98
CA GLY A 160 -2.98 -8.03 22.63
C GLY A 160 -3.04 -8.94 23.84
N GLU A 161 -2.25 -8.68 24.89
CA GLU A 161 -2.24 -9.49 26.13
C GLU A 161 -3.48 -9.29 26.99
N GLY A 162 -4.07 -8.08 26.97
CA GLY A 162 -5.28 -7.76 27.75
C GLY A 162 -6.56 -8.46 27.24
N SER A 163 -6.60 -8.87 25.96
CA SER A 163 -7.75 -9.54 25.36
C SER A 163 -7.78 -11.07 25.61
N ALA A 164 -6.67 -11.67 26.02
CA ALA A 164 -6.57 -13.11 26.21
C ALA A 164 -7.05 -13.60 27.60
N THR A 165 -7.36 -12.70 28.52
CA THR A 165 -7.70 -13.07 29.92
C THR A 165 -9.21 -12.98 30.24
N ALA A 166 -10.06 -12.63 29.28
CA ALA A 166 -11.51 -12.54 29.44
C ALA A 166 -12.20 -13.68 28.66
N GLY A 167 -11.89 -14.92 29.04
CA GLY A 167 -12.52 -16.13 28.52
C GLY A 167 -12.90 -17.08 29.66
#